data_85f1d151d9b1f00efa10f71d03839a76
#
_entry.id   85f1d151d9b1f00efa10f71d03839a76
#
_cell.length_a   1.000
_cell.length_b   1.000
_cell.length_c   1.000
_cell.angle_alpha   90.00
_cell.angle_beta   90.00
_cell.angle_gamma   90.00
#
_symmetry.space_group_name_H-M   'P 1'
#
loop_
_entity.id
_entity.type
_entity.pdbx_description
1 polymer ?
#
loop_
_entity_poly.entity_id
_entity_poly.type
_entity_poly.pdbx_seq_one_letter_code
_entity_poly.pdbx_strand_id
1 'polypeptide(L)'
;MNCEELFLNEVCHVELVPAANCNMDVPANADPRTEMSGMTTGGTKTDRIGQAVMVIDVNDVEDYAGVLDSAPSLKTSMKMQTAGYLRQHDLTVPTRGDYIKVRQAADSLLGVDFHVVLRTLAGTRFLLYSLPGSPTVSVEDQFGSDSKQTVKVSLQSMSNMIKLTD
;
A
#
# COMPACT_ATOMS: atom_id res chain seq x y z
N MET A 1 23.69 -3.46 2.81
CA MET A 1 22.35 -2.97 2.42
C MET A 1 21.53 -4.15 1.95
N ASN A 2 20.38 -4.38 2.55
CA ASN A 2 19.52 -5.48 2.13
C ASN A 2 18.61 -5.04 0.97
N CYS A 3 18.00 -5.99 0.30
CA CYS A 3 17.15 -5.71 -0.86
C CYS A 3 15.89 -4.91 -0.48
N GLU A 4 15.43 -5.05 0.75
CA GLU A 4 14.27 -4.30 1.22
C GLU A 4 14.54 -2.82 1.35
N GLU A 5 15.71 -2.44 1.86
CA GLU A 5 16.09 -1.03 1.95
C GLU A 5 16.21 -0.39 0.57
N LEU A 6 16.83 -1.08 -0.37
CA LEU A 6 16.91 -0.61 -1.76
C LEU A 6 15.53 -0.43 -2.36
N PHE A 7 14.66 -1.39 -2.14
CA PHE A 7 13.30 -1.36 -2.67
C PHE A 7 12.52 -0.16 -2.13
N LEU A 8 12.53 0.03 -0.81
CA LEU A 8 11.75 1.09 -0.18
C LEU A 8 12.23 2.49 -0.55
N ASN A 9 13.54 2.66 -0.75
CA ASN A 9 14.10 3.93 -1.18
C ASN A 9 13.71 4.30 -2.62
N GLU A 10 13.32 3.31 -3.41
CA GLU A 10 12.89 3.51 -4.79
C GLU A 10 11.39 3.68 -4.95
N VAL A 11 10.60 3.47 -3.89
CA VAL A 11 9.15 3.60 -3.98
C VAL A 11 8.77 5.06 -4.20
N CYS A 12 8.04 5.29 -5.27
CA CYS A 12 7.58 6.62 -5.67
C CYS A 12 6.05 6.76 -5.72
N HIS A 13 5.33 5.67 -5.45
CA HIS A 13 3.87 5.64 -5.61
C HIS A 13 3.27 4.60 -4.67
N VAL A 14 2.26 5.01 -3.92
CA VAL A 14 1.54 4.16 -2.97
C VAL A 14 0.06 4.25 -3.27
N GLU A 15 -0.60 3.11 -3.40
CA GLU A 15 -2.05 3.03 -3.61
C GLU A 15 -2.69 2.17 -2.55
N LEU A 16 -3.84 2.63 -2.02
CA LEU A 16 -4.71 1.83 -1.16
C LEU A 16 -5.94 1.46 -1.99
N VAL A 17 -6.06 0.19 -2.31
CA VAL A 17 -7.10 -0.33 -3.21
C VAL A 17 -8.12 -1.12 -2.41
N PRO A 18 -9.41 -0.73 -2.40
CA PRO A 18 -10.42 -1.52 -1.71
C PRO A 18 -10.43 -2.97 -2.20
N ALA A 19 -10.63 -3.91 -1.28
CA ALA A 19 -10.65 -5.32 -1.61
C ALA A 19 -11.72 -5.66 -2.66
N ALA A 20 -12.83 -4.92 -2.66
CA ALA A 20 -13.89 -5.07 -3.66
C ALA A 20 -13.43 -4.73 -5.08
N ASN A 21 -12.37 -3.91 -5.21
CA ASN A 21 -11.78 -3.54 -6.49
C ASN A 21 -10.57 -4.40 -6.86
N CYS A 22 -10.29 -5.44 -6.08
CA CYS A 22 -9.16 -6.32 -6.30
C CYS A 22 -9.67 -7.75 -6.54
N ASN A 23 -9.38 -8.28 -7.71
CA ASN A 23 -9.81 -9.63 -8.10
C ASN A 23 -8.58 -10.53 -8.20
N MET A 24 -7.98 -10.83 -7.05
CA MET A 24 -6.80 -11.67 -6.97
C MET A 24 -6.93 -12.66 -5.82
N ASP A 25 -6.38 -13.84 -6.03
CA ASP A 25 -6.24 -14.88 -5.02
C ASP A 25 -4.74 -15.11 -4.80
N VAL A 26 -4.22 -14.55 -3.72
CA VAL A 26 -2.79 -14.65 -3.41
C VAL A 26 -2.56 -15.87 -2.52
N PRO A 27 -1.72 -16.84 -2.96
CA PRO A 27 -1.42 -18.01 -2.14
C PRO A 27 -0.77 -17.63 -0.82
N ALA A 28 -1.07 -18.40 0.22
CA ALA A 28 -0.37 -18.28 1.50
C ALA A 28 1.13 -18.52 1.29
N ASN A 29 1.96 -17.78 2.01
CA ASN A 29 3.43 -17.85 1.93
C ASN A 29 4.02 -17.42 0.57
N ALA A 30 3.24 -16.76 -0.27
CA ALA A 30 3.80 -16.11 -1.45
C ALA A 30 4.81 -15.03 -1.06
N ASP A 31 5.79 -14.78 -1.90
CA ASP A 31 6.86 -13.79 -1.68
C ASP A 31 7.21 -13.10 -3.01
N PRO A 32 8.17 -12.14 -3.02
CA PRO A 32 8.54 -11.43 -4.25
C PRO A 32 9.06 -12.33 -5.39
N ARG A 33 9.42 -13.56 -5.10
CA ARG A 33 9.79 -14.53 -6.14
C ARG A 33 8.56 -15.12 -6.84
N THR A 34 7.38 -15.01 -6.19
CA THR A 34 6.11 -15.42 -6.75
C THR A 34 5.53 -14.23 -7.51
N GLU A 35 5.66 -14.25 -8.83
CA GLU A 35 5.11 -13.19 -9.67
C GLU A 35 3.65 -13.49 -10.00
N MET A 36 2.80 -12.47 -9.86
CA MET A 36 1.38 -12.59 -10.21
C MET A 36 0.97 -11.46 -11.13
N SER A 37 0.12 -11.76 -12.09
CA SER A 37 -0.43 -10.75 -12.97
C SER A 37 -1.36 -9.84 -12.19
N GLY A 38 -1.05 -8.54 -12.19
CA GLY A 38 -1.83 -7.53 -11.51
C GLY A 38 -2.24 -6.44 -12.48
N MET A 39 -2.91 -6.82 -13.57
CA MET A 39 -3.34 -5.84 -14.57
C MET A 39 -4.20 -4.77 -13.91
N THR A 40 -3.81 -3.53 -14.12
CA THR A 40 -4.59 -2.40 -13.65
C THR A 40 -5.04 -1.64 -14.85
N THR A 41 -6.28 -1.54 -15.04
CA THR A 41 -6.78 -0.50 -15.89
C THR A 41 -8.24 -0.55 -16.12
N GLY A 42 -8.74 0.42 -16.39
CA GLY A 42 -9.84 0.92 -17.04
C GLY A 42 -11.15 0.13 -17.05
N GLY A 43 -11.33 -0.82 -16.17
CA GLY A 43 -12.63 -1.43 -15.99
C GLY A 43 -12.98 -2.55 -16.96
N THR A 44 -11.99 -3.32 -17.39
CA THR A 44 -12.25 -4.56 -18.12
C THR A 44 -12.32 -5.74 -17.16
N LYS A 45 -12.93 -6.84 -17.60
CA LYS A 45 -13.02 -8.07 -16.78
C LYS A 45 -11.66 -8.70 -16.47
N THR A 46 -10.61 -8.27 -17.17
CA THR A 46 -9.25 -8.75 -16.98
C THR A 46 -8.48 -7.94 -15.94
N ASP A 47 -9.02 -6.81 -15.48
CA ASP A 47 -8.39 -6.01 -14.45
C ASP A 47 -8.42 -6.77 -13.12
N ARG A 48 -7.26 -7.01 -12.56
CA ARG A 48 -7.14 -7.70 -11.28
C ARG A 48 -7.01 -6.72 -10.12
N ILE A 49 -6.39 -5.58 -10.37
CA ILE A 49 -6.30 -4.47 -9.41
C ILE A 49 -7.00 -3.28 -10.04
N GLY A 50 -8.10 -2.89 -9.44
CA GLY A 50 -8.91 -1.78 -9.93
C GLY A 50 -8.51 -0.45 -9.29
N GLN A 51 -9.47 0.46 -9.23
CA GLN A 51 -9.23 1.82 -8.80
C GLN A 51 -8.90 1.91 -7.31
N ALA A 52 -7.86 2.66 -6.98
CA ALA A 52 -7.49 2.99 -5.62
C ALA A 52 -8.35 4.12 -5.07
N VAL A 53 -8.59 4.09 -3.75
CA VAL A 53 -9.25 5.18 -3.04
C VAL A 53 -8.25 6.23 -2.58
N MET A 54 -7.06 5.81 -2.18
CA MET A 54 -6.00 6.72 -1.78
C MET A 54 -4.78 6.48 -2.66
N VAL A 55 -4.28 7.53 -3.29
CA VAL A 55 -3.06 7.49 -4.10
C VAL A 55 -2.12 8.59 -3.60
N ILE A 56 -0.88 8.21 -3.29
CA ILE A 56 0.18 9.12 -2.87
C ILE A 56 1.35 8.88 -3.80
N ASP A 57 1.84 9.94 -4.44
CA ASP A 57 2.89 9.87 -5.46
C ASP A 57 3.92 10.96 -5.22
N VAL A 58 5.11 10.80 -5.78
CA VAL A 58 6.16 11.83 -5.70
C VAL A 58 5.78 13.09 -6.48
N ASN A 59 4.88 12.96 -7.45
CA ASN A 59 4.39 14.08 -8.25
C ASN A 59 3.05 14.58 -7.69
N ASP A 60 2.85 15.88 -7.75
CA ASP A 60 1.60 16.50 -7.35
C ASP A 60 0.59 16.38 -8.50
N VAL A 61 -0.30 15.40 -8.39
CA VAL A 61 -1.36 15.16 -9.36
C VAL A 61 -2.70 15.50 -8.71
N GLU A 62 -3.54 16.27 -9.40
CA GLU A 62 -4.79 16.79 -8.84
C GLU A 62 -5.71 15.74 -8.27
N ASP A 63 -5.81 14.57 -8.93
CA ASP A 63 -6.69 13.49 -8.50
C ASP A 63 -6.11 12.63 -7.38
N TYR A 64 -4.85 12.84 -7.01
CA TYR A 64 -4.22 12.07 -5.95
C TYR A 64 -4.47 12.69 -4.58
N ALA A 65 -4.48 11.85 -3.56
CA ALA A 65 -4.74 12.28 -2.20
C ALA A 65 -3.59 13.11 -1.62
N GLY A 66 -2.35 12.78 -1.97
CA GLY A 66 -1.20 13.49 -1.43
C GLY A 66 0.07 13.30 -2.23
N VAL A 67 1.10 14.00 -1.78
CA VAL A 67 2.44 13.96 -2.37
C VAL A 67 3.39 13.32 -1.36
N LEU A 68 4.24 12.39 -1.82
CA LEU A 68 5.27 11.80 -0.98
C LEU A 68 6.30 12.87 -0.59
N ASP A 69 6.52 13.01 0.71
CA ASP A 69 7.55 13.92 1.24
C ASP A 69 8.92 13.25 1.29
N SER A 70 8.93 11.97 1.62
CA SER A 70 10.14 11.16 1.67
C SER A 70 9.77 9.69 1.41
N ALA A 71 10.78 8.82 1.27
CA ALA A 71 10.54 7.41 1.03
C ALA A 71 9.71 6.80 2.16
N PRO A 72 8.68 5.99 1.81
CA PRO A 72 7.92 5.27 2.82
C PRO A 72 8.78 4.22 3.49
N SER A 73 8.43 3.87 4.73
CA SER A 73 9.08 2.79 5.47
C SER A 73 8.09 1.66 5.73
N LEU A 74 8.56 0.44 5.60
CA LEU A 74 7.77 -0.76 5.85
C LEU A 74 8.46 -1.61 6.89
N LYS A 75 7.73 -1.93 7.97
CA LYS A 75 8.18 -2.87 8.98
C LYS A 75 7.32 -4.12 8.89
N THR A 76 7.96 -5.26 8.68
CA THR A 76 7.27 -6.55 8.63
C THR A 76 7.75 -7.40 9.80
N SER A 77 6.79 -7.92 10.58
CA SER A 77 7.04 -8.93 11.59
C SER A 77 6.27 -10.19 11.25
N MET A 78 6.78 -11.33 11.67
CA MET A 78 6.23 -12.63 11.28
C MET A 78 6.01 -13.47 12.52
N LYS A 79 4.85 -14.09 12.59
CA LYS A 79 4.46 -14.97 13.69
C LYS A 79 4.00 -16.30 13.15
N MET A 80 4.57 -17.39 13.67
CA MET A 80 4.16 -18.73 13.26
C MET A 80 2.84 -19.09 13.94
N GLN A 81 1.91 -19.62 13.15
CA GLN A 81 0.61 -20.12 13.59
C GLN A 81 0.37 -21.52 13.02
N THR A 82 -0.67 -22.20 13.51
CA THR A 82 -1.02 -23.56 13.05
C THR A 82 -1.27 -23.61 11.54
N ALA A 83 -1.86 -22.57 10.97
CA ALA A 83 -2.18 -22.49 9.54
C ALA A 83 -1.05 -21.89 8.67
N GLY A 84 0.13 -21.64 9.23
CA GLY A 84 1.25 -21.03 8.54
C GLY A 84 1.75 -19.78 9.22
N TYR A 85 2.50 -18.94 8.48
CA TYR A 85 3.03 -17.70 9.02
C TYR A 85 2.04 -16.56 8.84
N LEU A 86 1.78 -15.85 9.93
CA LEU A 86 1.05 -14.59 9.89
C LEU A 86 2.06 -13.45 9.90
N ARG A 87 1.91 -12.54 8.95
CA ARG A 87 2.79 -11.37 8.83
C ARG A 87 2.02 -10.12 9.18
N GLN A 88 2.65 -9.26 9.97
CA GLN A 88 2.16 -7.93 10.29
C GLN A 88 2.99 -6.94 9.50
N HIS A 89 2.33 -6.16 8.63
CA HIS A 89 2.97 -5.12 7.85
C HIS A 89 2.54 -3.76 8.37
N ASP A 90 3.50 -2.94 8.74
CA ASP A 90 3.27 -1.56 9.17
C ASP A 90 3.97 -0.62 8.19
N LEU A 91 3.19 0.10 7.43
CA LEU A 91 3.69 1.03 6.42
C LEU A 91 3.50 2.46 6.91
N THR A 92 4.58 3.23 6.85
CA THR A 92 4.57 4.66 7.19
C THR A 92 4.87 5.46 5.94
N VAL A 93 3.94 6.35 5.57
CA VAL A 93 4.04 7.15 4.35
C VAL A 93 4.04 8.62 4.73
N PRO A 94 5.22 9.28 4.75
CA PRO A 94 5.28 10.72 4.97
C PRO A 94 4.71 11.47 3.76
N THR A 95 3.81 12.41 4.02
CA THR A 95 3.15 13.17 2.95
C THR A 95 3.29 14.67 3.17
N ARG A 96 3.08 15.41 2.10
CA ARG A 96 2.96 16.86 2.10
C ARG A 96 1.84 17.27 1.15
N GLY A 97 1.41 18.50 1.23
CA GLY A 97 0.38 19.02 0.33
C GLY A 97 -0.95 19.21 1.05
N ASP A 98 -2.03 18.80 0.41
CA ASP A 98 -3.38 19.05 0.92
C ASP A 98 -3.75 18.07 2.03
N TYR A 99 -3.74 18.56 3.27
CA TYR A 99 -4.08 17.75 4.44
C TYR A 99 -5.51 17.22 4.40
N ILE A 100 -6.43 17.96 3.80
CA ILE A 100 -7.85 17.60 3.79
C ILE A 100 -8.10 16.41 2.88
N LYS A 101 -7.48 16.37 1.71
CA LYS A 101 -7.63 15.27 0.75
C LYS A 101 -7.19 13.93 1.35
N VAL A 102 -6.05 13.92 2.03
CA VAL A 102 -5.54 12.70 2.68
C VAL A 102 -6.49 12.22 3.74
N ARG A 103 -7.00 13.12 4.59
CA ARG A 103 -7.96 12.76 5.63
C ARG A 103 -9.27 12.24 5.05
N GLN A 104 -9.78 12.86 4.01
CA GLN A 104 -11.00 12.41 3.34
C GLN A 104 -10.85 11.01 2.76
N ALA A 105 -9.70 10.74 2.12
CA ALA A 105 -9.41 9.42 1.59
C ALA A 105 -9.30 8.37 2.70
N ALA A 106 -8.64 8.70 3.81
CA ALA A 106 -8.54 7.83 4.97
C ALA A 106 -9.91 7.54 5.58
N ASP A 107 -10.74 8.56 5.72
CA ASP A 107 -12.09 8.40 6.26
C ASP A 107 -12.96 7.49 5.40
N SER A 108 -12.79 7.55 4.08
CA SER A 108 -13.53 6.67 3.17
C SER A 108 -13.10 5.20 3.24
N LEU A 109 -11.95 4.92 3.86
CA LEU A 109 -11.47 3.57 4.09
C LEU A 109 -11.80 3.01 5.47
N LEU A 110 -12.48 3.77 6.32
CA LEU A 110 -12.91 3.30 7.64
C LEU A 110 -13.87 2.11 7.49
N GLY A 111 -13.53 0.99 8.11
CA GLY A 111 -14.34 -0.21 8.04
C GLY A 111 -14.33 -0.91 6.67
N VAL A 112 -13.47 -0.50 5.77
CA VAL A 112 -13.35 -1.07 4.44
C VAL A 112 -12.05 -1.87 4.36
N ASP A 113 -12.13 -3.12 3.87
CA ASP A 113 -10.94 -3.91 3.60
C ASP A 113 -10.24 -3.37 2.35
N PHE A 114 -8.92 -3.26 2.42
CA PHE A 114 -8.12 -2.78 1.29
C PHE A 114 -6.76 -3.49 1.23
N HIS A 115 -6.16 -3.47 0.06
CA HIS A 115 -4.80 -3.93 -0.18
C HIS A 115 -3.91 -2.75 -0.52
N VAL A 116 -2.61 -2.92 -0.42
CA VAL A 116 -1.64 -1.86 -0.69
C VAL A 116 -0.80 -2.24 -1.91
N VAL A 117 -0.69 -1.31 -2.86
CA VAL A 117 0.17 -1.45 -4.03
C VAL A 117 1.27 -0.40 -3.94
N LEU A 118 2.50 -0.84 -4.07
CA LEU A 118 3.68 0.02 -4.09
C LEU A 118 4.30 -0.04 -5.49
N ARG A 119 4.71 1.11 -6.03
CA ARG A 119 5.40 1.17 -7.31
C ARG A 119 6.74 1.88 -7.15
N THR A 120 7.76 1.32 -7.77
CA THR A 120 9.11 1.90 -7.78
C THR A 120 9.30 2.84 -8.97
N LEU A 121 10.38 3.59 -8.95
CA LEU A 121 10.77 4.46 -10.07
C LEU A 121 10.98 3.68 -11.38
N ALA A 122 11.40 2.43 -11.29
CA ALA A 122 11.55 1.55 -12.45
C ALA A 122 10.22 1.02 -13.01
N GLY A 123 9.10 1.33 -12.34
CA GLY A 123 7.78 0.87 -12.76
C GLY A 123 7.38 -0.49 -12.22
N THR A 124 8.21 -1.12 -11.39
CA THR A 124 7.88 -2.41 -10.76
C THR A 124 6.84 -2.19 -9.67
N ARG A 125 5.79 -3.02 -9.69
CA ARG A 125 4.72 -2.95 -8.71
C ARG A 125 4.79 -4.12 -7.74
N PHE A 126 4.48 -3.85 -6.49
CA PHE A 126 4.41 -4.85 -5.42
C PHE A 126 3.09 -4.74 -4.69
N LEU A 127 2.57 -5.87 -4.22
CA LEU A 127 1.29 -5.95 -3.53
C LEU A 127 1.48 -6.47 -2.10
N LEU A 128 0.89 -5.76 -1.14
CA LEU A 128 0.65 -6.25 0.20
C LEU A 128 -0.81 -6.69 0.28
N TYR A 129 -1.04 -8.00 0.30
CA TYR A 129 -2.37 -8.60 0.25
C TYR A 129 -2.89 -8.84 1.66
N SER A 130 -3.85 -8.05 2.09
CA SER A 130 -4.36 -8.07 3.46
C SER A 130 -5.38 -9.19 3.70
N LEU A 131 -5.39 -9.72 4.91
CA LEU A 131 -6.47 -10.55 5.39
C LEU A 131 -7.71 -9.71 5.66
N PRO A 132 -8.93 -10.23 5.40
CA PRO A 132 -10.16 -9.51 5.69
C PRO A 132 -10.24 -9.09 7.16
N GLY A 133 -10.66 -7.85 7.38
CA GLY A 133 -10.81 -7.28 8.71
C GLY A 133 -9.52 -6.79 9.35
N SER A 134 -8.36 -6.99 8.70
CA SER A 134 -7.08 -6.60 9.28
C SER A 134 -6.59 -5.20 8.90
N PRO A 135 -6.85 -4.67 7.68
CA PRO A 135 -6.23 -3.41 7.30
C PRO A 135 -6.84 -2.22 8.04
N THR A 136 -5.97 -1.34 8.49
CA THR A 136 -6.35 -0.07 9.09
C THR A 136 -5.47 1.03 8.53
N VAL A 137 -6.04 2.22 8.39
CA VAL A 137 -5.32 3.41 7.99
C VAL A 137 -5.56 4.51 9.01
N SER A 138 -4.52 5.20 9.39
CA SER A 138 -4.60 6.37 10.26
C SER A 138 -3.74 7.49 9.70
N VAL A 139 -4.09 8.71 10.06
CA VAL A 139 -3.37 9.90 9.62
C VAL A 139 -2.95 10.67 10.85
N GLU A 140 -1.66 10.94 10.97
CA GLU A 140 -1.12 11.79 12.02
C GLU A 140 -0.73 13.14 11.43
N ASP A 141 -1.26 14.20 12.00
CA ASP A 141 -0.89 15.57 11.64
C ASP A 141 -0.07 16.18 12.76
N GLN A 142 1.02 16.82 12.40
CA GLN A 142 1.84 17.60 13.30
C GLN A 142 1.88 19.04 12.79
N PHE A 143 1.32 19.95 13.57
CA PHE A 143 1.28 21.37 13.25
C PHE A 143 2.28 22.14 14.12
N GLY A 144 2.97 23.08 13.52
CA GLY A 144 3.98 23.88 14.21
C GLY A 144 4.87 24.54 13.18
N SER A 145 6.14 24.79 13.56
CA SER A 145 7.12 25.37 12.64
C SER A 145 7.38 24.45 11.43
N ASP A 146 7.29 23.12 11.63
CA ASP A 146 7.42 22.14 10.55
C ASP A 146 6.16 21.28 10.52
N SER A 147 5.14 21.75 9.80
CA SER A 147 3.91 20.98 9.65
C SER A 147 4.14 19.75 8.79
N LYS A 148 3.75 18.59 9.33
CA LYS A 148 3.91 17.29 8.67
C LYS A 148 2.63 16.50 8.77
N GLN A 149 2.39 15.67 7.77
CA GLN A 149 1.31 14.70 7.79
C GLN A 149 1.88 13.34 7.42
N THR A 150 1.51 12.33 8.20
CA THR A 150 1.98 10.96 7.97
C THR A 150 0.80 10.03 7.91
N VAL A 151 0.74 9.23 6.86
CA VAL A 151 -0.24 8.16 6.71
C VAL A 151 0.38 6.88 7.24
N LYS A 152 -0.30 6.22 8.17
CA LYS A 152 0.12 4.94 8.73
C LYS A 152 -0.89 3.87 8.35
N VAL A 153 -0.39 2.82 7.72
CA VAL A 153 -1.19 1.67 7.29
C VAL A 153 -0.69 0.44 8.02
N SER A 154 -1.62 -0.30 8.61
CA SER A 154 -1.31 -1.55 9.29
C SER A 154 -2.21 -2.63 8.74
N LEU A 155 -1.64 -3.77 8.39
CA LEU A 155 -2.39 -4.91 7.90
C LEU A 155 -1.71 -6.22 8.27
N GLN A 156 -2.51 -7.28 8.29
CA GLN A 156 -2.01 -8.65 8.45
C GLN A 156 -2.17 -9.40 7.13
N SER A 157 -1.23 -10.29 6.85
CA SER A 157 -1.22 -11.06 5.62
C SER A 157 -0.67 -12.47 5.85
N MET A 158 -1.19 -13.44 5.13
CA MET A 158 -0.62 -14.79 5.07
C MET A 158 0.51 -14.88 4.04
N SER A 159 0.72 -13.83 3.26
CA SER A 159 1.79 -13.76 2.27
C SER A 159 2.76 -12.64 2.59
N ASN A 160 3.97 -12.75 2.06
CA ASN A 160 4.89 -11.63 2.01
C ASN A 160 4.48 -10.68 0.87
N MET A 161 5.18 -9.58 0.74
CA MET A 161 5.01 -8.68 -0.40
C MET A 161 5.31 -9.45 -1.70
N ILE A 162 4.44 -9.37 -2.68
CA ILE A 162 4.59 -10.08 -3.96
C ILE A 162 4.80 -9.10 -5.11
N LYS A 163 5.48 -9.55 -6.14
CA LYS A 163 5.71 -8.76 -7.35
C LYS A 163 4.54 -8.94 -8.31
N LEU A 164 4.04 -7.82 -8.83
CA LEU A 164 2.98 -7.81 -9.83
C LEU A 164 3.60 -7.68 -11.22
N THR A 165 3.08 -8.47 -12.15
CA THR A 165 3.39 -8.37 -13.58
C THR A 165 2.16 -7.95 -14.36
N ASP A 166 2.36 -7.37 -15.52
CA ASP A 166 1.24 -6.96 -16.37
C ASP A 166 0.67 -8.12 -17.18
#